data_0ca213968b0848e4d61b0401ffb07f7b
#
_entry.id   0ca213968b0848e4d61b0401ffb07f7b
#
_cell.length_a   1.000
_cell.length_b   1.000
_cell.length_c   1.000
_cell.angle_alpha   90.00
_cell.angle_beta   90.00
_cell.angle_gamma   90.00
#
_symmetry.space_group_name_H-M   'P 1'
#
loop_
_entity.id
_entity.type
_entity.pdbx_description
1 polymer ?
#
loop_
_entity_poly.entity_id
_entity_poly.type
_entity_poly.pdbx_seq_one_letter_code
_entity_poly.pdbx_strand_id
1 'polypeptide(L)'
;MKLVKELKEKHKEMSSWRRHLHRFPEIAYEEKKTAEFVAGKLEGFGIEVHRELGGTGIVGVIRGQDAEENSSQGKTAAIGLRADMDALPMTEQTNLSYASAHPNAMHACGHDGHTTMLLGAAEYLAEHRPFKGTVFCIFQPAEEGGNAGARSMIGDGLFEKFPMDSVWGMHNWPGLEVGRAIAHIGPAMAGADIFILKIEGLGGHAAMPHQTKDPVVAAGMVITALQTLISRQTDPF
;
A
#
# COMPACT_ATOMS: atom_id res chain seq x y z
N MET A 1 14.71 19.74 1.09
CA MET A 1 14.38 19.41 -0.30
C MET A 1 13.70 20.60 -0.97
N LYS A 2 14.07 20.97 -2.20
CA LYS A 2 13.39 22.06 -2.91
C LYS A 2 12.13 21.50 -3.56
N LEU A 3 10.97 21.97 -3.16
CA LEU A 3 9.70 21.56 -3.77
C LEU A 3 9.63 22.04 -5.23
N VAL A 4 9.12 21.18 -6.10
CA VAL A 4 8.79 21.53 -7.48
C VAL A 4 7.63 22.55 -7.43
N LYS A 5 7.81 23.71 -8.06
CA LYS A 5 6.89 24.86 -7.95
C LYS A 5 5.49 24.47 -8.42
N GLU A 6 5.40 23.77 -9.53
CA GLU A 6 4.17 23.30 -10.17
C GLU A 6 3.35 22.41 -9.23
N LEU A 7 3.99 21.46 -8.54
CA LEU A 7 3.34 20.59 -7.55
C LEU A 7 2.85 21.37 -6.33
N LYS A 8 3.56 22.45 -5.94
CA LYS A 8 3.11 23.30 -4.86
C LYS A 8 1.84 24.09 -5.24
N GLU A 9 1.74 24.53 -6.47
CA GLU A 9 0.56 25.24 -6.99
C GLU A 9 -0.66 24.29 -7.07
N LYS A 10 -0.45 23.00 -7.36
CA LYS A 10 -1.48 21.94 -7.39
C LYS A 10 -1.88 21.39 -6.02
N HIS A 11 -1.27 21.83 -4.93
CA HIS A 11 -1.50 21.29 -3.58
C HIS A 11 -2.98 21.28 -3.17
N LYS A 12 -3.74 22.32 -3.51
CA LYS A 12 -5.19 22.39 -3.18
C LYS A 12 -5.99 21.32 -3.94
N GLU A 13 -5.67 21.09 -5.18
CA GLU A 13 -6.30 20.06 -6.02
C GLU A 13 -5.95 18.65 -5.52
N MET A 14 -4.66 18.36 -5.32
CA MET A 14 -4.20 17.10 -4.76
C MET A 14 -4.83 16.83 -3.38
N SER A 15 -4.97 17.87 -2.54
CA SER A 15 -5.69 17.72 -1.26
C SER A 15 -7.15 17.34 -1.44
N SER A 16 -7.81 17.80 -2.51
CA SER A 16 -9.18 17.40 -2.83
C SER A 16 -9.27 15.93 -3.27
N TRP A 17 -8.29 15.44 -4.06
CA TRP A 17 -8.21 14.02 -4.45
C TRP A 17 -8.02 13.13 -3.22
N ARG A 18 -7.06 13.47 -2.37
CA ARG A 18 -6.82 12.73 -1.12
C ARG A 18 -8.07 12.67 -0.23
N ARG A 19 -8.78 13.79 -0.05
CA ARG A 19 -10.02 13.85 0.75
C ARG A 19 -11.17 13.09 0.11
N HIS A 20 -11.22 13.03 -1.22
CA HIS A 20 -12.19 12.20 -1.95
C HIS A 20 -11.94 10.71 -1.67
N LEU A 21 -10.70 10.24 -1.85
CA LEU A 21 -10.29 8.87 -1.55
C LEU A 21 -10.55 8.51 -0.08
N HIS A 22 -10.17 9.40 0.84
CA HIS A 22 -10.40 9.22 2.27
C HIS A 22 -11.87 9.06 2.62
N ARG A 23 -12.74 9.84 1.96
CA ARG A 23 -14.19 9.80 2.21
C ARG A 23 -14.86 8.55 1.66
N PHE A 24 -14.31 7.94 0.63
CA PHE A 24 -14.87 6.77 -0.04
C PHE A 24 -13.88 5.61 -0.06
N PRO A 25 -13.42 5.15 1.11
CA PRO A 25 -12.43 4.09 1.22
C PRO A 25 -13.03 2.75 0.81
N GLU A 26 -12.23 1.93 0.16
CA GLU A 26 -12.57 0.56 -0.23
C GLU A 26 -11.50 -0.38 0.30
N ILE A 27 -11.91 -1.55 0.83
CA ILE A 27 -10.99 -2.54 1.40
C ILE A 27 -10.42 -3.46 0.32
N ALA A 28 -9.43 -4.26 0.70
CA ALA A 28 -8.68 -5.16 -0.17
C ALA A 28 -9.56 -5.93 -1.19
N TYR A 29 -9.20 -5.82 -2.47
CA TYR A 29 -9.87 -6.34 -3.66
C TYR A 29 -11.28 -5.77 -3.96
N GLU A 30 -11.75 -4.80 -3.19
CA GLU A 30 -13.01 -4.09 -3.44
C GLU A 30 -12.77 -2.65 -3.93
N GLU A 31 -11.52 -2.26 -4.22
CA GLU A 31 -11.07 -0.91 -4.59
C GLU A 31 -11.52 -0.50 -6.03
N LYS A 32 -12.77 -0.82 -6.41
CA LYS A 32 -13.29 -0.61 -7.77
C LYS A 32 -13.46 0.86 -8.12
N LYS A 33 -14.05 1.65 -7.23
CA LYS A 33 -14.24 3.09 -7.43
C LYS A 33 -12.93 3.85 -7.28
N THR A 34 -12.06 3.39 -6.38
CA THR A 34 -10.70 3.91 -6.21
C THR A 34 -9.89 3.69 -7.49
N ALA A 35 -9.92 2.48 -8.04
CA ALA A 35 -9.27 2.14 -9.31
C ALA A 35 -9.81 2.98 -10.47
N GLU A 36 -11.14 3.14 -10.56
CA GLU A 36 -11.76 3.97 -11.59
C GLU A 36 -11.38 5.45 -11.46
N PHE A 37 -11.33 5.97 -10.24
CA PHE A 37 -10.87 7.33 -9.97
C PHE A 37 -9.41 7.52 -10.40
N VAL A 38 -8.53 6.58 -10.04
CA VAL A 38 -7.11 6.60 -10.41
C VAL A 38 -6.96 6.55 -11.93
N ALA A 39 -7.61 5.59 -12.57
CA ALA A 39 -7.53 5.42 -14.02
C ALA A 39 -8.06 6.65 -14.77
N GLY A 40 -9.19 7.21 -14.34
CA GLY A 40 -9.74 8.43 -14.94
C GLY A 40 -8.82 9.65 -14.79
N LYS A 41 -8.09 9.76 -13.67
CA LYS A 41 -7.08 10.81 -13.50
C LYS A 41 -5.91 10.61 -14.46
N LEU A 42 -5.36 9.40 -14.53
CA LEU A 42 -4.24 9.09 -15.43
C LEU A 42 -4.61 9.31 -16.90
N GLU A 43 -5.79 8.87 -17.32
CA GLU A 43 -6.31 9.10 -18.67
C GLU A 43 -6.48 10.60 -18.96
N GLY A 44 -6.98 11.37 -17.97
CA GLY A 44 -7.08 12.83 -18.06
C GLY A 44 -5.73 13.54 -18.21
N PHE A 45 -4.65 12.95 -17.74
CA PHE A 45 -3.27 13.43 -17.91
C PHE A 45 -2.65 12.94 -19.24
N GLY A 46 -3.39 12.20 -20.07
CA GLY A 46 -2.88 11.65 -21.33
C GLY A 46 -1.92 10.48 -21.15
N ILE A 47 -2.03 9.76 -20.04
CA ILE A 47 -1.21 8.58 -19.70
C ILE A 47 -1.92 7.33 -20.20
N GLU A 48 -1.17 6.41 -20.83
CA GLU A 48 -1.65 5.08 -21.18
C GLU A 48 -1.94 4.27 -19.93
N VAL A 49 -3.14 3.69 -19.80
CA VAL A 49 -3.61 3.02 -18.57
C VAL A 49 -3.92 1.55 -18.84
N HIS A 50 -3.38 0.68 -18.00
CA HIS A 50 -3.68 -0.75 -17.96
C HIS A 50 -4.39 -1.06 -16.63
N ARG A 51 -5.53 -1.72 -16.74
CA ARG A 51 -6.45 -2.00 -15.64
C ARG A 51 -6.44 -3.49 -15.25
N GLU A 52 -7.00 -3.81 -14.09
CA GLU A 52 -7.30 -5.16 -13.64
C GLU A 52 -6.07 -6.06 -13.41
N LEU A 53 -4.90 -5.49 -13.15
CA LEU A 53 -3.74 -6.28 -12.72
C LEU A 53 -3.88 -6.64 -11.23
N GLY A 54 -3.91 -7.92 -10.94
CA GLY A 54 -4.14 -8.39 -9.57
C GLY A 54 -5.53 -8.03 -9.05
N GLY A 55 -6.54 -7.98 -9.94
CA GLY A 55 -7.92 -7.64 -9.64
C GLY A 55 -8.23 -6.16 -9.90
N THR A 56 -7.99 -5.27 -8.96
CA THR A 56 -8.30 -3.82 -9.07
C THR A 56 -7.09 -2.95 -9.36
N GLY A 57 -5.89 -3.53 -9.52
CA GLY A 57 -4.66 -2.80 -9.74
C GLY A 57 -4.59 -2.08 -11.08
N ILE A 58 -3.90 -0.93 -11.08
CA ILE A 58 -3.74 -0.05 -12.25
C ILE A 58 -2.26 0.17 -12.52
N VAL A 59 -1.89 0.19 -13.80
CA VAL A 59 -0.56 0.61 -14.25
C VAL A 59 -0.70 1.72 -15.28
N GLY A 60 -0.12 2.89 -14.98
CA GLY A 60 0.04 3.98 -15.93
C GLY A 60 1.43 3.96 -16.57
N VAL A 61 1.54 4.21 -17.87
CA VAL A 61 2.80 4.19 -18.62
C VAL A 61 3.15 5.59 -19.10
N ILE A 62 4.29 6.13 -18.65
CA ILE A 62 4.81 7.43 -19.07
C ILE A 62 6.13 7.23 -19.79
N ARG A 63 6.16 7.50 -21.09
CA ARG A 63 7.38 7.45 -21.91
C ARG A 63 8.06 8.81 -21.90
N GLY A 64 9.36 8.84 -21.63
CA GLY A 64 10.20 10.04 -21.70
C GLY A 64 10.45 10.50 -23.15
N GLN A 65 11.21 11.59 -23.30
CA GLN A 65 11.40 12.27 -24.59
C GLN A 65 12.05 11.41 -25.69
N ASP A 66 12.91 10.46 -25.33
CA ASP A 66 13.68 9.63 -26.30
C ASP A 66 13.37 8.13 -26.15
N ALA A 67 12.20 7.76 -25.60
CA ALA A 67 11.89 6.37 -25.32
C ALA A 67 11.72 5.51 -26.59
N GLU A 68 11.34 6.10 -27.72
CA GLU A 68 11.12 5.42 -29.00
C GLU A 68 12.41 5.32 -29.84
N GLU A 69 13.31 6.30 -29.77
CA GLU A 69 14.53 6.34 -30.57
C GLU A 69 15.60 5.34 -30.13
N ASN A 70 15.57 4.90 -28.87
CA ASN A 70 16.58 4.03 -28.29
C ASN A 70 16.26 2.52 -28.35
N SER A 71 15.13 2.14 -28.92
CA SER A 71 14.74 0.72 -29.07
C SER A 71 15.69 -0.09 -29.97
N SER A 72 16.46 0.57 -30.79
CA SER A 72 17.45 -0.06 -31.71
C SER A 72 18.88 -0.09 -31.18
N GLN A 73 19.20 0.59 -30.05
CA GLN A 73 20.58 0.73 -29.55
C GLN A 73 20.84 0.17 -28.15
N GLY A 74 19.88 -0.45 -27.49
CA GLY A 74 20.06 -1.03 -26.16
C GLY A 74 18.84 -0.86 -25.26
N LYS A 75 18.83 -1.57 -24.13
CA LYS A 75 17.75 -1.54 -23.13
C LYS A 75 17.55 -0.11 -22.61
N THR A 76 16.40 0.47 -22.87
CA THR A 76 16.02 1.76 -22.30
C THR A 76 15.71 1.58 -20.81
N ALA A 77 16.28 2.44 -19.94
CA ALA A 77 16.03 2.37 -18.51
C ALA A 77 14.54 2.53 -18.19
N ALA A 78 14.04 1.74 -17.25
CA ALA A 78 12.66 1.83 -16.82
C ALA A 78 12.56 1.67 -15.30
N ILE A 79 11.70 2.47 -14.66
CA ILE A 79 11.43 2.39 -13.22
C ILE A 79 9.94 2.28 -12.94
N GLY A 80 9.59 1.58 -11.86
CA GLY A 80 8.25 1.57 -11.29
C GLY A 80 8.17 2.55 -10.11
N LEU A 81 7.11 3.34 -10.06
CA LEU A 81 6.70 4.10 -8.89
C LEU A 81 5.43 3.49 -8.34
N ARG A 82 5.43 3.07 -7.08
CA ARG A 82 4.35 2.30 -6.46
C ARG A 82 3.63 3.08 -5.38
N ALA A 83 2.31 3.03 -5.41
CA ALA A 83 1.42 3.37 -4.30
C ALA A 83 0.40 2.25 -4.10
N ASP A 84 -0.03 2.04 -2.88
CA ASP A 84 -1.15 1.17 -2.50
C ASP A 84 -2.46 1.95 -2.51
N MET A 85 -3.60 1.23 -2.63
CA MET A 85 -4.90 1.86 -2.80
C MET A 85 -5.94 1.47 -1.75
N ASP A 86 -5.77 0.34 -1.07
CA ASP A 86 -6.78 -0.23 -0.18
C ASP A 86 -6.85 0.46 1.18
N ALA A 87 -8.00 0.33 1.83
CA ALA A 87 -8.28 0.82 3.17
C ALA A 87 -8.37 -0.33 4.18
N LEU A 88 -8.38 0.02 5.47
CA LEU A 88 -8.52 -0.91 6.57
C LEU A 88 -10.00 -1.14 6.94
N PRO A 89 -10.40 -2.37 7.32
CA PRO A 89 -11.74 -2.70 7.78
C PRO A 89 -11.95 -2.22 9.23
N MET A 90 -12.07 -0.90 9.41
CA MET A 90 -12.29 -0.28 10.71
C MET A 90 -13.17 0.96 10.60
N THR A 91 -13.85 1.32 11.70
CA THR A 91 -14.69 2.52 11.75
C THR A 91 -13.86 3.74 12.11
N GLU A 92 -13.96 4.78 11.30
CA GLU A 92 -13.30 6.06 11.56
C GLU A 92 -13.98 6.80 12.71
N GLN A 93 -13.17 7.39 13.61
CA GLN A 93 -13.61 8.16 14.78
C GLN A 93 -13.03 9.58 14.80
N THR A 94 -12.49 10.07 13.71
CA THR A 94 -11.82 11.37 13.64
C THR A 94 -12.75 12.56 13.68
N ASN A 95 -14.02 12.42 13.32
CA ASN A 95 -15.01 13.50 13.16
C ASN A 95 -14.60 14.61 12.18
N LEU A 96 -13.72 14.31 11.23
CA LEU A 96 -13.31 15.26 10.19
C LEU A 96 -14.46 15.50 9.19
N SER A 97 -14.50 16.68 8.59
CA SER A 97 -15.51 17.05 7.59
C SER A 97 -15.49 16.15 6.33
N TYR A 98 -14.37 15.46 6.10
CA TYR A 98 -14.16 14.50 5.02
C TYR A 98 -13.95 13.06 5.54
N ALA A 99 -14.35 12.79 6.77
CA ALA A 99 -14.33 11.43 7.32
C ALA A 99 -15.03 10.43 6.41
N SER A 100 -14.66 9.17 6.56
CA SER A 100 -15.22 8.07 5.78
C SER A 100 -16.75 8.08 5.77
N ALA A 101 -17.32 7.95 4.59
CA ALA A 101 -18.75 7.73 4.41
C ALA A 101 -19.16 6.25 4.56
N HIS A 102 -18.18 5.35 4.71
CA HIS A 102 -18.38 3.91 4.87
C HIS A 102 -18.11 3.50 6.32
N PRO A 103 -19.12 2.98 7.06
CA PRO A 103 -19.01 2.79 8.51
C PRO A 103 -17.96 1.76 8.95
N ASN A 104 -17.49 0.91 8.04
CA ASN A 104 -16.55 -0.17 8.35
C ASN A 104 -15.30 -0.14 7.47
N ALA A 105 -14.95 1.03 6.93
CA ALA A 105 -13.72 1.20 6.16
C ALA A 105 -13.11 2.57 6.44
N MET A 106 -11.78 2.63 6.58
CA MET A 106 -11.05 3.87 6.83
C MET A 106 -9.64 3.79 6.22
N HIS A 107 -9.20 4.84 5.54
CA HIS A 107 -7.79 4.99 5.20
C HIS A 107 -6.95 5.37 6.43
N ALA A 108 -6.73 4.39 7.33
CA ALA A 108 -5.97 4.59 8.56
C ALA A 108 -4.45 4.37 8.38
N CYS A 109 -4.03 3.72 7.29
CA CYS A 109 -2.62 3.54 6.93
C CYS A 109 -2.08 4.66 6.03
N GLY A 110 -2.95 5.48 5.42
CA GLY A 110 -2.57 6.64 4.61
C GLY A 110 -2.41 6.37 3.12
N HIS A 111 -2.96 5.25 2.62
CA HIS A 111 -2.91 4.88 1.20
C HIS A 111 -3.65 5.88 0.29
N ASP A 112 -4.64 6.62 0.81
CA ASP A 112 -5.24 7.79 0.16
C ASP A 112 -4.20 8.89 -0.15
N GLY A 113 -3.24 9.08 0.76
CA GLY A 113 -2.10 9.98 0.57
C GLY A 113 -1.09 9.43 -0.44
N HIS A 114 -0.76 8.14 -0.36
CA HIS A 114 0.19 7.49 -1.27
C HIS A 114 -0.31 7.53 -2.72
N THR A 115 -1.57 7.14 -2.93
CA THR A 115 -2.26 7.23 -4.23
C THR A 115 -2.25 8.67 -4.77
N THR A 116 -2.58 9.64 -3.92
CA THR A 116 -2.58 11.07 -4.32
C THR A 116 -1.18 11.56 -4.69
N MET A 117 -0.16 11.19 -3.93
CA MET A 117 1.23 11.59 -4.23
C MET A 117 1.68 11.03 -5.57
N LEU A 118 1.37 9.76 -5.85
CA LEU A 118 1.73 9.13 -7.13
C LEU A 118 0.95 9.74 -8.30
N LEU A 119 -0.34 10.08 -8.14
CA LEU A 119 -1.12 10.80 -9.14
C LEU A 119 -0.52 12.19 -9.45
N GLY A 120 -0.14 12.94 -8.43
CA GLY A 120 0.51 14.25 -8.63
C GLY A 120 1.87 14.14 -9.31
N ALA A 121 2.65 13.12 -8.99
CA ALA A 121 3.91 12.85 -9.66
C ALA A 121 3.69 12.42 -11.12
N ALA A 122 2.69 11.58 -11.38
CA ALA A 122 2.32 11.11 -12.72
C ALA A 122 1.90 12.28 -13.62
N GLU A 123 1.06 13.19 -13.12
CA GLU A 123 0.64 14.38 -13.86
C GLU A 123 1.84 15.25 -14.25
N TYR A 124 2.73 15.57 -13.28
CA TYR A 124 3.93 16.35 -13.54
C TYR A 124 4.85 15.69 -14.56
N LEU A 125 5.09 14.38 -14.42
CA LEU A 125 5.97 13.63 -15.31
C LEU A 125 5.38 13.51 -16.72
N ALA A 126 4.07 13.36 -16.88
CA ALA A 126 3.40 13.29 -18.17
C ALA A 126 3.44 14.65 -18.91
N GLU A 127 3.26 15.75 -18.16
CA GLU A 127 3.27 17.10 -18.71
C GLU A 127 4.67 17.54 -19.17
N HIS A 128 5.70 17.28 -18.35
CA HIS A 128 7.05 17.83 -18.59
C HIS A 128 8.01 16.84 -19.24
N ARG A 129 7.85 15.55 -18.98
CA ARG A 129 8.71 14.44 -19.47
C ARG A 129 10.23 14.74 -19.39
N PRO A 130 10.77 15.18 -18.21
CA PRO A 130 12.15 15.64 -18.06
C PRO A 130 13.15 14.48 -17.93
N PHE A 131 12.88 13.33 -18.56
CA PHE A 131 13.65 12.09 -18.39
C PHE A 131 13.72 11.31 -19.70
N LYS A 132 14.67 10.37 -19.74
CA LYS A 132 14.80 9.34 -20.78
C LYS A 132 14.30 8.01 -20.23
N GLY A 133 13.72 7.18 -21.08
CA GLY A 133 13.21 5.87 -20.67
C GLY A 133 11.72 5.89 -20.31
N THR A 134 11.30 4.97 -19.45
CA THR A 134 9.90 4.77 -19.08
C THR A 134 9.69 4.80 -17.58
N VAL A 135 8.63 5.46 -17.14
CA VAL A 135 8.12 5.39 -15.77
C VAL A 135 6.79 4.65 -15.77
N PHE A 136 6.71 3.59 -14.97
CA PHE A 136 5.48 2.86 -14.70
C PHE A 136 4.90 3.31 -13.36
N CYS A 137 3.71 3.88 -13.38
CA CYS A 137 2.97 4.26 -12.17
C CYS A 137 2.10 3.08 -11.75
N ILE A 138 2.48 2.39 -10.67
CA ILE A 138 1.86 1.16 -10.19
C ILE A 138 0.96 1.50 -9.01
N PHE A 139 -0.35 1.35 -9.19
CA PHE A 139 -1.33 1.49 -8.13
C PHE A 139 -1.77 0.09 -7.69
N GLN A 140 -1.24 -0.33 -6.55
CA GLN A 140 -1.37 -1.70 -6.05
C GLN A 140 -2.64 -1.86 -5.22
N PRO A 141 -3.43 -2.92 -5.44
CA PRO A 141 -4.54 -3.29 -4.57
C PRO A 141 -4.06 -4.09 -3.37
N ALA A 142 -4.93 -4.25 -2.37
CA ALA A 142 -4.88 -5.32 -1.36
C ALA A 142 -3.52 -5.48 -0.66
N GLU A 143 -2.93 -4.40 -0.18
CA GLU A 143 -1.70 -4.41 0.61
C GLU A 143 -1.97 -4.93 2.02
N GLU A 144 -3.09 -4.55 2.62
CA GLU A 144 -3.47 -4.80 3.99
C GLU A 144 -3.90 -6.26 4.25
N GLY A 145 -3.75 -6.68 5.51
CA GLY A 145 -4.29 -7.96 5.98
C GLY A 145 -3.67 -9.22 5.37
N GLY A 146 -2.51 -9.12 4.72
CA GLY A 146 -1.83 -10.28 4.12
C GLY A 146 -2.48 -10.79 2.83
N ASN A 147 -3.31 -9.98 2.18
CA ASN A 147 -4.02 -10.33 0.93
C ASN A 147 -3.10 -10.42 -0.30
N ALA A 148 -1.84 -9.97 -0.16
CA ALA A 148 -0.78 -10.17 -1.15
C ALA A 148 -1.06 -9.57 -2.54
N GLY A 149 -1.66 -8.38 -2.61
CA GLY A 149 -2.01 -7.71 -3.87
C GLY A 149 -0.83 -7.51 -4.81
N ALA A 150 0.37 -7.21 -4.31
CA ALA A 150 1.58 -7.16 -5.13
C ALA A 150 1.88 -8.53 -5.79
N ARG A 151 1.72 -9.64 -5.05
CA ARG A 151 1.90 -11.00 -5.59
C ARG A 151 0.86 -11.29 -6.68
N SER A 152 -0.39 -10.85 -6.49
CA SER A 152 -1.45 -10.99 -7.49
C SER A 152 -1.10 -10.23 -8.78
N MET A 153 -0.62 -8.98 -8.68
CA MET A 153 -0.17 -8.22 -9.84
C MET A 153 1.00 -8.89 -10.57
N ILE A 154 1.97 -9.44 -9.81
CA ILE A 154 3.10 -10.20 -10.38
C ILE A 154 2.60 -11.45 -11.08
N GLY A 155 1.66 -12.19 -10.47
CA GLY A 155 1.03 -13.37 -11.07
C GLY A 155 0.30 -13.08 -12.38
N ASP A 156 -0.25 -11.90 -12.54
CA ASP A 156 -0.89 -11.42 -13.77
C ASP A 156 0.11 -10.87 -14.80
N GLY A 157 1.41 -11.01 -14.53
CA GLY A 157 2.47 -10.66 -15.46
C GLY A 157 2.91 -9.20 -15.39
N LEU A 158 2.93 -8.58 -14.20
CA LEU A 158 3.35 -7.18 -14.04
C LEU A 158 4.72 -6.92 -14.66
N PHE A 159 5.72 -7.74 -14.36
CA PHE A 159 7.09 -7.50 -14.83
C PHE A 159 7.33 -8.00 -16.25
N GLU A 160 6.53 -8.94 -16.75
CA GLU A 160 6.56 -9.41 -18.13
C GLU A 160 5.95 -8.36 -19.08
N LYS A 161 4.84 -7.73 -18.67
CA LYS A 161 4.16 -6.69 -19.47
C LYS A 161 4.84 -5.33 -19.34
N PHE A 162 5.40 -5.03 -18.18
CA PHE A 162 6.03 -3.76 -17.86
C PHE A 162 7.43 -3.99 -17.28
N PRO A 163 8.39 -4.40 -18.13
CA PRO A 163 9.76 -4.66 -17.68
C PRO A 163 10.40 -3.38 -17.13
N MET A 164 10.85 -3.44 -15.89
CA MET A 164 11.46 -2.33 -15.17
C MET A 164 12.71 -2.77 -14.38
N ASP A 165 13.66 -1.85 -14.23
CA ASP A 165 14.95 -2.13 -13.57
C ASP A 165 14.87 -2.03 -12.04
N SER A 166 13.90 -1.23 -11.55
CA SER A 166 13.66 -1.06 -10.11
C SER A 166 12.25 -0.56 -9.83
N VAL A 167 11.76 -0.83 -8.62
CA VAL A 167 10.48 -0.30 -8.11
C VAL A 167 10.75 0.52 -6.86
N TRP A 168 10.12 1.69 -6.79
CA TRP A 168 10.24 2.64 -5.69
C TRP A 168 8.86 2.93 -5.11
N GLY A 169 8.77 2.96 -3.78
CA GLY A 169 7.57 3.32 -3.05
C GLY A 169 7.91 4.20 -1.86
N MET A 170 6.96 4.98 -1.40
CA MET A 170 7.05 5.75 -0.18
C MET A 170 5.89 5.40 0.74
N HIS A 171 6.14 5.44 2.04
CA HIS A 171 5.10 5.31 3.05
C HIS A 171 5.11 6.54 3.97
N ASN A 172 3.94 7.10 4.27
CA ASN A 172 3.83 8.13 5.30
C ASN A 172 4.18 7.52 6.66
N TRP A 173 4.83 8.30 7.51
CA TRP A 173 5.27 7.82 8.82
C TRP A 173 4.85 8.78 9.92
N PRO A 174 3.89 8.43 10.79
CA PRO A 174 3.51 9.25 11.94
C PRO A 174 4.72 9.51 12.84
N GLY A 175 4.85 10.75 13.30
CA GLY A 175 5.98 11.17 14.14
C GLY A 175 7.21 11.67 13.37
N LEU A 176 7.30 11.44 12.07
CA LEU A 176 8.31 12.09 11.23
C LEU A 176 7.87 13.53 10.90
N GLU A 177 8.80 14.48 11.05
CA GLU A 177 8.53 15.88 10.74
C GLU A 177 8.11 16.07 9.28
N VAL A 178 7.06 16.89 9.06
CA VAL A 178 6.56 17.17 7.70
C VAL A 178 7.65 17.75 6.80
N GLY A 179 7.78 17.22 5.60
CA GLY A 179 8.80 17.60 4.62
C GLY A 179 10.12 16.85 4.75
N ARG A 180 10.22 15.91 5.69
CA ARG A 180 11.35 14.97 5.78
C ARG A 180 11.03 13.65 5.08
N ALA A 181 12.04 13.06 4.48
CA ALA A 181 12.03 11.69 3.97
C ALA A 181 13.25 10.96 4.50
N ILE A 182 13.08 9.68 4.84
CA ILE A 182 14.15 8.80 5.30
C ILE A 182 14.26 7.64 4.31
N ALA A 183 15.46 7.36 3.85
CA ALA A 183 15.81 6.14 3.12
C ALA A 183 16.72 5.30 4.01
N HIS A 184 16.27 4.11 4.38
CA HIS A 184 17.07 3.18 5.17
C HIS A 184 18.01 2.37 4.29
N ILE A 185 19.23 2.16 4.79
CA ILE A 185 20.17 1.17 4.24
C ILE A 185 20.03 -0.10 5.10
N GLY A 186 19.62 -1.20 4.49
CA GLY A 186 19.34 -2.46 5.19
C GLY A 186 17.84 -2.63 5.54
N PRO A 187 17.51 -3.49 6.50
CA PRO A 187 16.12 -3.76 6.89
C PRO A 187 15.43 -2.51 7.41
N ALA A 188 14.30 -2.13 6.78
CA ALA A 188 13.49 -0.99 7.19
C ALA A 188 12.26 -1.41 7.97
N MET A 189 11.74 -2.64 7.73
CA MET A 189 10.54 -3.19 8.35
C MET A 189 10.79 -4.59 8.85
N ALA A 190 10.14 -4.98 9.94
CA ALA A 190 10.15 -6.35 10.42
C ALA A 190 9.26 -7.25 9.55
N GLY A 191 9.56 -8.54 9.50
CA GLY A 191 8.67 -9.56 8.98
C GLY A 191 7.48 -9.77 9.91
N ALA A 192 6.36 -10.20 9.35
CA ALA A 192 5.18 -10.59 10.12
C ALA A 192 4.73 -12.00 9.70
N ASP A 193 4.51 -12.86 10.69
CA ASP A 193 4.01 -14.20 10.50
C ASP A 193 2.74 -14.40 11.34
N ILE A 194 1.77 -15.12 10.77
CA ILE A 194 0.53 -15.47 11.47
C ILE A 194 0.52 -16.97 11.69
N PHE A 195 0.35 -17.39 12.93
CA PHE A 195 0.08 -18.80 13.26
C PHE A 195 -1.21 -18.93 14.05
N ILE A 196 -1.90 -20.04 13.88
CA ILE A 196 -3.13 -20.37 14.58
C ILE A 196 -2.85 -21.56 15.48
N LEU A 197 -3.03 -21.37 16.80
CA LEU A 197 -2.92 -22.43 17.78
C LEU A 197 -4.33 -22.88 18.22
N LYS A 198 -4.69 -24.13 17.93
CA LYS A 198 -5.92 -24.74 18.41
C LYS A 198 -5.60 -25.59 19.64
N ILE A 199 -6.24 -25.26 20.78
CA ILE A 199 -6.08 -26.00 22.03
C ILE A 199 -7.36 -26.78 22.29
N GLU A 200 -7.27 -28.11 22.33
CA GLU A 200 -8.39 -28.99 22.62
C GLU A 200 -8.33 -29.46 24.08
N GLY A 201 -9.39 -29.18 24.82
CA GLY A 201 -9.53 -29.56 26.22
C GLY A 201 -10.41 -30.79 26.42
N LEU A 202 -10.63 -31.16 27.69
CA LEU A 202 -11.59 -32.18 28.10
C LEU A 202 -12.61 -31.54 29.03
N GLY A 203 -13.87 -31.47 28.58
CA GLY A 203 -14.98 -30.96 29.39
C GLY A 203 -15.38 -31.91 30.49
N GLY A 204 -16.06 -31.40 31.54
CA GLY A 204 -16.59 -32.16 32.64
C GLY A 204 -17.48 -31.32 33.55
N HIS A 205 -17.89 -31.92 34.69
CA HIS A 205 -18.71 -31.23 35.67
C HIS A 205 -17.94 -30.14 36.40
N ALA A 206 -18.51 -28.96 36.56
CA ALA A 206 -17.85 -27.79 37.17
C ALA A 206 -17.35 -28.06 38.64
N ALA A 207 -18.01 -28.92 39.40
CA ALA A 207 -17.58 -29.31 40.73
C ALA A 207 -16.44 -30.35 40.74
N MET A 208 -16.00 -30.84 39.57
CA MET A 208 -14.93 -31.85 39.43
C MET A 208 -13.83 -31.36 38.45
N PRO A 209 -13.21 -30.20 38.67
CA PRO A 209 -12.21 -29.65 37.76
C PRO A 209 -10.97 -30.55 37.58
N HIS A 210 -10.67 -31.37 38.57
CA HIS A 210 -9.56 -32.33 38.53
C HIS A 210 -9.75 -33.48 37.52
N GLN A 211 -10.97 -33.63 36.97
CA GLN A 211 -11.29 -34.61 35.93
C GLN A 211 -11.32 -33.97 34.53
N THR A 212 -11.03 -32.69 34.43
CA THR A 212 -11.09 -31.92 33.17
C THR A 212 -9.69 -31.50 32.73
N LYS A 213 -9.59 -31.04 31.46
CA LYS A 213 -8.43 -30.34 30.93
C LYS A 213 -8.91 -29.00 30.40
N ASP A 214 -8.66 -27.94 31.17
CA ASP A 214 -9.13 -26.60 30.86
C ASP A 214 -8.26 -25.95 29.73
N PRO A 215 -8.76 -25.75 28.52
CA PRO A 215 -7.99 -25.14 27.46
C PRO A 215 -7.73 -23.64 27.67
N VAL A 216 -8.55 -22.96 28.49
CA VAL A 216 -8.37 -21.53 28.80
C VAL A 216 -7.13 -21.33 29.67
N VAL A 217 -6.94 -22.19 30.68
CA VAL A 217 -5.71 -22.18 31.52
C VAL A 217 -4.47 -22.45 30.67
N ALA A 218 -4.54 -23.44 29.76
CA ALA A 218 -3.45 -23.72 28.85
C ALA A 218 -3.16 -22.54 27.90
N ALA A 219 -4.19 -21.88 27.37
CA ALA A 219 -4.05 -20.68 26.54
C ALA A 219 -3.37 -19.54 27.31
N GLY A 220 -3.76 -19.29 28.54
CA GLY A 220 -3.13 -18.27 29.40
C GLY A 220 -1.63 -18.53 29.62
N MET A 221 -1.25 -19.80 29.85
CA MET A 221 0.16 -20.19 29.98
C MET A 221 0.93 -19.97 28.66
N VAL A 222 0.36 -20.33 27.51
CA VAL A 222 0.97 -20.13 26.19
C VAL A 222 1.19 -18.64 25.91
N ILE A 223 0.18 -17.78 26.14
CA ILE A 223 0.27 -16.34 25.95
C ILE A 223 1.42 -15.75 26.79
N THR A 224 1.50 -16.15 28.05
CA THR A 224 2.57 -15.70 28.96
C THR A 224 3.94 -16.18 28.51
N ALA A 225 4.07 -17.44 28.12
CA ALA A 225 5.33 -18.02 27.66
C ALA A 225 5.84 -17.35 26.37
N LEU A 226 4.95 -17.04 25.44
CA LEU A 226 5.31 -16.37 24.17
C LEU A 226 5.96 -14.99 24.41
N GLN A 227 5.58 -14.27 25.47
CA GLN A 227 6.22 -12.97 25.79
C GLN A 227 7.70 -13.11 26.14
N THR A 228 8.13 -14.28 26.59
CA THR A 228 9.54 -14.51 26.95
C THR A 228 10.46 -14.60 25.72
N LEU A 229 9.94 -14.93 24.55
CA LEU A 229 10.74 -15.00 23.31
C LEU A 229 11.37 -13.64 23.00
N ILE A 230 10.59 -12.56 23.02
CA ILE A 230 11.11 -11.21 22.78
C ILE A 230 11.96 -10.73 23.95
N SER A 231 11.44 -10.87 25.17
CA SER A 231 12.08 -10.27 26.35
C SER A 231 13.36 -10.99 26.81
N ARG A 232 13.62 -12.24 26.38
CA ARG A 232 14.74 -13.07 26.87
C ARG A 232 15.59 -13.74 25.82
N GLN A 233 15.12 -13.86 24.59
CA GLN A 233 15.79 -14.65 23.54
C GLN A 233 16.10 -13.85 22.27
N THR A 234 15.62 -12.62 22.17
CA THR A 234 15.86 -11.74 21.04
C THR A 234 16.78 -10.60 21.45
N ASP A 235 17.79 -10.34 20.63
CA ASP A 235 18.65 -9.17 20.76
C ASP A 235 17.81 -7.89 20.60
N PRO A 236 17.87 -6.93 21.52
CA PRO A 236 17.08 -5.71 21.45
C PRO A 236 17.60 -4.70 20.41
N PHE A 237 18.74 -4.94 19.74
CA PHE A 237 19.39 -4.02 18.80
C PHE A 237 19.58 -4.62 17.41
#